data_d00a30a483e6c06985e5463511d7ddbf
#
_entry.id   d00a30a483e6c06985e5463511d7ddbf
#
_cell.length_a   1.000
_cell.length_b   1.000
_cell.length_c   1.000
_cell.angle_alpha   90.00
_cell.angle_beta   90.00
_cell.angle_gamma   90.00
#
_symmetry.space_group_name_H-M   'P 1'
#
loop_
_entity.id
_entity.type
_entity.pdbx_description
1 polymer ?
#
loop_
_entity_poly.entity_id
_entity_poly.type
_entity_poly.pdbx_seq_one_letter_code
_entity_poly.pdbx_strand_id
1 'polypeptide(L)'
;MAKTVNVNVHHVTRVEGHGNIVVNATDGQIEKVEWQVPEAPRFFEAMVRGRSYEDIQTIVSRICGICSITHSLASTKAVENAMGITVSEQADKVRILMHYSEQLQSHVLHVGYLVSPDLFGLPSVVPLAAKAPEVVMAVIRLHRLANEWSDLIAGRTTHPVTLKPGGMTKFPTEKELRQLQERLKNSVADLKAVAEAVLSVADKIPDFTRETEYVSLKQDNPPTYTFYHGDITSTDYDGTVAINDWKTVANEYVSDQSTAKWTKWHRSSYAVGALARYNNNAELLSPLAKDVAQMLGLTKGNCNPYMNNVAQIVECVHVVETSIGMIDELLTTGLKPETVKVSPKAGKASGCVEAPRGILFHEYEFDRKGNCVGADICIPTNQNHASIQDDFEKLVPEILDEGEDAIRLKMEMLVRSYDPCISCSTHMLDVQFVR
;
A
#
# COMPACT_ATOMS: atom_id res chain seq x y z
N MET A 1 -10.92 -43.28 -7.46
CA MET A 1 -12.16 -42.52 -7.13
C MET A 1 -12.01 -41.16 -7.73
N ALA A 2 -13.03 -40.66 -8.38
CA ALA A 2 -13.07 -39.30 -8.88
C ALA A 2 -12.77 -38.32 -7.72
N LYS A 3 -11.78 -37.48 -7.85
CA LYS A 3 -11.40 -36.52 -6.80
C LYS A 3 -12.18 -35.24 -7.04
N THR A 4 -13.21 -35.00 -6.22
CA THR A 4 -13.93 -33.74 -6.21
C THR A 4 -13.29 -32.82 -5.19
N VAL A 5 -13.00 -31.58 -5.57
CA VAL A 5 -12.52 -30.52 -4.71
C VAL A 5 -13.55 -29.40 -4.71
N ASN A 6 -13.98 -29.00 -3.51
CA ASN A 6 -14.94 -27.91 -3.33
C ASN A 6 -14.45 -27.01 -2.18
N VAL A 7 -13.69 -25.98 -2.52
CA VAL A 7 -13.25 -24.97 -1.56
C VAL A 7 -14.07 -23.71 -1.77
N ASN A 8 -14.80 -23.34 -0.73
CA ASN A 8 -15.61 -22.14 -0.72
C ASN A 8 -15.35 -21.36 0.57
N VAL A 9 -14.59 -20.27 0.45
CA VAL A 9 -14.30 -19.37 1.56
C VAL A 9 -15.17 -18.14 1.41
N HIS A 10 -16.27 -18.07 2.13
CA HIS A 10 -17.21 -16.94 2.06
C HIS A 10 -16.70 -15.65 2.68
N HIS A 11 -15.61 -15.69 3.43
CA HIS A 11 -15.00 -14.52 4.03
C HIS A 11 -13.53 -14.84 4.36
N VAL A 12 -12.62 -14.34 3.54
CA VAL A 12 -11.18 -14.44 3.84
C VAL A 12 -10.87 -13.62 5.08
N THR A 13 -10.30 -14.25 6.09
CA THR A 13 -9.95 -13.58 7.36
C THR A 13 -8.55 -12.99 7.34
N ARG A 14 -8.28 -12.05 8.26
CA ARG A 14 -7.00 -11.36 8.39
C ARG A 14 -6.62 -10.55 7.13
N VAL A 15 -7.63 -9.97 6.49
CA VAL A 15 -7.55 -8.95 5.44
C VAL A 15 -8.47 -7.80 5.80
N GLU A 16 -8.31 -6.65 5.17
CA GLU A 16 -9.28 -5.54 5.30
C GLU A 16 -10.38 -5.71 4.24
N GLY A 17 -11.64 -5.66 4.68
CA GLY A 17 -12.81 -5.77 3.82
C GLY A 17 -13.25 -7.22 3.57
N HIS A 18 -14.16 -7.40 2.60
CA HIS A 18 -14.84 -8.67 2.33
C HIS A 18 -14.47 -9.22 0.94
N GLY A 19 -13.78 -10.35 0.92
CA GLY A 19 -13.48 -11.12 -0.28
C GLY A 19 -13.73 -12.60 -0.08
N ASN A 20 -14.14 -13.29 -1.15
CA ASN A 20 -14.41 -14.73 -1.16
C ASN A 20 -13.46 -15.46 -2.10
N ILE A 21 -13.21 -16.73 -1.81
CA ILE A 21 -12.46 -17.64 -2.68
C ILE A 21 -13.39 -18.81 -3.04
N VAL A 22 -13.49 -19.11 -4.34
CA VAL A 22 -14.26 -20.26 -4.84
C VAL A 22 -13.36 -21.12 -5.72
N VAL A 23 -13.24 -22.41 -5.39
CA VAL A 23 -12.59 -23.43 -6.24
C VAL A 23 -13.48 -24.65 -6.31
N ASN A 24 -13.90 -25.00 -7.51
CA ASN A 24 -14.65 -26.22 -7.81
C ASN A 24 -13.89 -27.02 -8.88
N ALA A 25 -13.65 -28.29 -8.57
CA ALA A 25 -13.06 -29.23 -9.53
C ALA A 25 -13.72 -30.59 -9.38
N THR A 26 -14.00 -31.26 -10.52
CA THR A 26 -14.56 -32.61 -10.57
C THR A 26 -13.66 -33.48 -11.44
N ASP A 27 -13.31 -34.66 -10.95
CA ASP A 27 -12.43 -35.63 -11.65
C ASP A 27 -11.09 -35.02 -12.09
N GLY A 28 -10.54 -34.07 -11.31
CA GLY A 28 -9.29 -33.39 -11.63
C GLY A 28 -9.45 -32.27 -12.67
N GLN A 29 -10.66 -32.03 -13.16
CA GLN A 29 -10.97 -30.91 -14.07
C GLN A 29 -11.49 -29.72 -13.25
N ILE A 30 -10.82 -28.58 -13.38
CA ILE A 30 -11.21 -27.35 -12.73
C ILE A 30 -12.40 -26.74 -13.47
N GLU A 31 -13.52 -26.60 -12.77
CA GLU A 31 -14.75 -25.99 -13.29
C GLU A 31 -14.80 -24.50 -12.98
N LYS A 32 -14.27 -24.12 -11.81
CA LYS A 32 -14.33 -22.74 -11.31
C LYS A 32 -13.16 -22.42 -10.42
N VAL A 33 -12.51 -21.28 -10.66
CA VAL A 33 -11.54 -20.64 -9.76
C VAL A 33 -11.83 -19.14 -9.78
N GLU A 34 -12.25 -18.58 -8.63
CA GLU A 34 -12.61 -17.16 -8.59
C GLU A 34 -12.15 -16.49 -7.29
N TRP A 35 -11.56 -15.31 -7.46
CA TRP A 35 -11.45 -14.28 -6.46
C TRP A 35 -12.65 -13.34 -6.57
N GLN A 36 -13.50 -13.29 -5.54
CA GLN A 36 -14.72 -12.51 -5.57
C GLN A 36 -14.67 -11.36 -4.55
N VAL A 37 -15.12 -10.16 -4.97
CA VAL A 37 -15.27 -9.00 -4.11
C VAL A 37 -16.75 -8.58 -4.11
N PRO A 38 -17.55 -9.03 -3.11
CA PRO A 38 -18.98 -8.73 -3.04
C PRO A 38 -19.30 -7.45 -2.25
N GLU A 39 -18.31 -6.71 -1.79
CA GLU A 39 -18.48 -5.53 -0.93
C GLU A 39 -19.17 -4.38 -1.67
N ALA A 40 -20.06 -3.65 -0.98
CA ALA A 40 -20.78 -2.55 -1.60
C ALA A 40 -19.87 -1.39 -2.01
N PRO A 41 -20.01 -0.82 -3.20
CA PRO A 41 -19.27 0.37 -3.63
C PRO A 41 -19.49 1.56 -2.70
N ARG A 42 -18.42 2.35 -2.47
CA ARG A 42 -18.45 3.56 -1.66
C ARG A 42 -18.27 4.79 -2.54
N PHE A 43 -19.07 5.81 -2.37
CA PHE A 43 -19.24 6.92 -3.29
C PHE A 43 -18.36 8.13 -2.98
N PHE A 44 -17.08 7.95 -2.64
CA PHE A 44 -16.19 9.05 -2.26
C PHE A 44 -15.98 10.07 -3.39
N GLU A 45 -15.88 9.64 -4.64
CA GLU A 45 -15.77 10.53 -5.81
C GLU A 45 -17.00 11.41 -5.97
N ALA A 46 -18.20 10.88 -5.69
CA ALA A 46 -19.43 11.66 -5.69
C ALA A 46 -19.49 12.60 -4.48
N MET A 47 -19.02 12.18 -3.31
CA MET A 47 -19.04 13.00 -2.08
C MET A 47 -18.15 14.24 -2.16
N VAL A 48 -17.05 14.20 -2.93
CA VAL A 48 -16.15 15.35 -3.09
C VAL A 48 -16.62 16.32 -4.17
N ARG A 49 -17.50 15.91 -5.09
CA ARG A 49 -18.07 16.82 -6.10
C ARG A 49 -18.88 17.92 -5.43
N GLY A 50 -18.64 19.18 -5.83
CA GLY A 50 -19.24 20.38 -5.25
C GLY A 50 -18.59 20.85 -3.94
N ARG A 51 -17.60 20.13 -3.40
CA ARG A 51 -16.86 20.55 -2.20
C ARG A 51 -15.72 21.48 -2.53
N SER A 52 -15.37 22.31 -1.55
CA SER A 52 -14.17 23.15 -1.62
C SER A 52 -12.90 22.28 -1.64
N TYR A 53 -11.88 22.72 -2.36
CA TYR A 53 -10.55 22.11 -2.35
C TYR A 53 -9.97 21.94 -0.93
N GLU A 54 -10.39 22.75 0.03
CA GLU A 54 -9.97 22.69 1.43
C GLU A 54 -10.56 21.47 2.18
N ASP A 55 -11.75 21.01 1.76
CA ASP A 55 -12.49 19.95 2.45
C ASP A 55 -12.14 18.55 1.92
N ILE A 56 -11.66 18.44 0.67
CA ILE A 56 -11.50 17.18 -0.04
C ILE A 56 -10.60 16.22 0.75
N GLN A 57 -9.44 16.70 1.20
CA GLN A 57 -8.49 15.89 1.96
C GLN A 57 -9.14 15.24 3.19
N THR A 58 -9.97 15.99 3.93
CA THR A 58 -10.67 15.48 5.11
C THR A 58 -11.67 14.38 4.74
N ILE A 59 -12.39 14.53 3.63
CA ILE A 59 -13.37 13.55 3.14
C ILE A 59 -12.66 12.26 2.71
N VAL A 60 -11.67 12.37 1.82
CA VAL A 60 -10.98 11.19 1.25
C VAL A 60 -10.08 10.47 2.25
N SER A 61 -9.65 11.13 3.32
CA SER A 61 -8.96 10.44 4.41
C SER A 61 -9.83 9.33 5.03
N ARG A 62 -11.16 9.38 4.87
CA ARG A 62 -12.13 8.39 5.37
C ARG A 62 -12.31 7.19 4.44
N ILE A 63 -11.68 7.18 3.29
CA ILE A 63 -11.64 5.99 2.42
C ILE A 63 -11.06 4.81 3.21
N CYS A 64 -10.02 5.06 4.02
CA CYS A 64 -9.36 4.02 4.80
C CYS A 64 -8.94 4.51 6.18
N GLY A 65 -9.02 3.63 7.19
CA GLY A 65 -8.49 3.88 8.52
C GLY A 65 -7.00 3.54 8.64
N ILE A 66 -6.46 2.68 7.77
CA ILE A 66 -5.06 2.23 7.79
C ILE A 66 -4.18 3.14 6.93
N CYS A 67 -4.61 3.45 5.68
CA CYS A 67 -3.86 4.27 4.71
C CYS A 67 -4.44 5.68 4.54
N SER A 68 -4.95 6.27 5.62
CA SER A 68 -5.58 7.60 5.60
C SER A 68 -4.62 8.74 5.30
N ILE A 69 -3.36 8.62 5.72
CA ILE A 69 -2.28 9.58 5.43
C ILE A 69 -1.98 9.57 3.93
N THR A 70 -1.84 8.39 3.35
CA THR A 70 -1.53 8.25 1.91
C THR A 70 -2.65 8.83 1.04
N HIS A 71 -3.94 8.52 1.36
CA HIS A 71 -5.07 9.15 0.68
C HIS A 71 -5.06 10.67 0.80
N SER A 72 -4.74 11.18 1.98
CA SER A 72 -4.64 12.62 2.22
C SER A 72 -3.50 13.26 1.43
N LEU A 73 -2.35 12.62 1.35
CA LEU A 73 -1.18 13.10 0.61
C LEU A 73 -1.44 13.09 -0.90
N ALA A 74 -1.94 11.99 -1.47
CA ALA A 74 -2.28 11.92 -2.89
C ALA A 74 -3.32 12.98 -3.28
N SER A 75 -4.37 13.13 -2.46
CA SER A 75 -5.40 14.13 -2.63
C SER A 75 -4.84 15.56 -2.59
N THR A 76 -4.03 15.86 -1.58
CA THR A 76 -3.42 17.21 -1.45
C THR A 76 -2.51 17.52 -2.62
N LYS A 77 -1.69 16.57 -3.08
CA LYS A 77 -0.87 16.72 -4.30
C LYS A 77 -1.72 16.97 -5.55
N ALA A 78 -2.85 16.27 -5.70
CA ALA A 78 -3.75 16.50 -6.84
C ALA A 78 -4.35 17.93 -6.81
N VAL A 79 -4.76 18.43 -5.64
CA VAL A 79 -5.22 19.81 -5.46
C VAL A 79 -4.11 20.80 -5.80
N GLU A 80 -2.91 20.58 -5.27
CA GLU A 80 -1.74 21.44 -5.49
C GLU A 80 -1.36 21.50 -6.96
N ASN A 81 -1.28 20.36 -7.63
CA ASN A 81 -0.97 20.27 -9.06
C ASN A 81 -2.04 20.98 -9.91
N ALA A 82 -3.35 20.75 -9.63
CA ALA A 82 -4.44 21.36 -10.37
C ALA A 82 -4.46 22.90 -10.22
N MET A 83 -4.04 23.42 -9.08
CA MET A 83 -4.04 24.86 -8.80
C MET A 83 -2.66 25.52 -9.00
N GLY A 84 -1.62 24.76 -9.34
CA GLY A 84 -0.24 25.23 -9.50
C GLY A 84 0.32 25.79 -8.19
N ILE A 85 0.08 25.10 -7.08
CA ILE A 85 0.59 25.45 -5.74
C ILE A 85 1.94 24.78 -5.54
N THR A 86 2.94 25.57 -5.13
CA THR A 86 4.26 25.06 -4.76
C THR A 86 4.34 24.87 -3.26
N VAL A 87 4.89 23.73 -2.84
CA VAL A 87 5.16 23.39 -1.44
C VAL A 87 6.61 23.70 -1.10
N SER A 88 6.87 24.16 0.11
CA SER A 88 8.25 24.39 0.57
C SER A 88 9.00 23.08 0.78
N GLU A 89 10.33 23.10 0.65
CA GLU A 89 11.18 21.93 0.91
C GLU A 89 10.98 21.39 2.35
N GLN A 90 10.82 22.29 3.32
CA GLN A 90 10.55 21.93 4.70
C GLN A 90 9.23 21.16 4.86
N ALA A 91 8.13 21.67 4.28
CA ALA A 91 6.84 21.02 4.33
C ALA A 91 6.85 19.68 3.58
N ASP A 92 7.56 19.61 2.46
CA ASP A 92 7.73 18.39 1.67
C ASP A 92 8.43 17.29 2.48
N LYS A 93 9.56 17.58 3.12
CA LYS A 93 10.27 16.65 4.00
C LYS A 93 9.42 16.16 5.17
N VAL A 94 8.65 17.06 5.80
CA VAL A 94 7.77 16.70 6.92
C VAL A 94 6.61 15.80 6.44
N ARG A 95 6.10 16.03 5.22
CA ARG A 95 5.10 15.16 4.59
C ARG A 95 5.66 13.76 4.27
N ILE A 96 6.91 13.68 3.81
CA ILE A 96 7.58 12.39 3.60
C ILE A 96 7.75 11.64 4.92
N LEU A 97 8.18 12.32 5.99
CA LEU A 97 8.23 11.72 7.34
C LEU A 97 6.85 11.25 7.82
N MET A 98 5.78 12.01 7.57
CA MET A 98 4.41 11.60 7.87
C MET A 98 4.01 10.37 7.06
N HIS A 99 4.40 10.31 5.78
CA HIS A 99 4.14 9.18 4.90
C HIS A 99 4.86 7.90 5.39
N TYR A 100 6.12 8.03 5.77
CA TYR A 100 6.92 6.92 6.26
C TYR A 100 6.39 6.32 7.58
N SER A 101 5.75 7.14 8.42
CA SER A 101 5.08 6.62 9.62
C SER A 101 3.95 5.63 9.28
N GLU A 102 3.17 5.91 8.23
CA GLU A 102 2.10 5.03 7.78
C GLU A 102 2.65 3.77 7.07
N GLN A 103 3.75 3.89 6.32
CA GLN A 103 4.41 2.72 5.74
C GLN A 103 4.83 1.73 6.84
N LEU A 104 5.53 2.22 7.87
CA LEU A 104 5.92 1.39 9.01
C LEU A 104 4.70 0.81 9.75
N GLN A 105 3.69 1.63 10.02
CA GLN A 105 2.46 1.22 10.71
C GLN A 105 1.77 0.06 9.97
N SER A 106 1.53 0.23 8.67
CA SER A 106 0.79 -0.72 7.87
C SER A 106 1.55 -2.02 7.64
N HIS A 107 2.86 -1.94 7.35
CA HIS A 107 3.66 -3.13 7.12
C HIS A 107 3.84 -3.96 8.40
N VAL A 108 4.09 -3.32 9.53
CA VAL A 108 4.17 -4.00 10.82
C VAL A 108 2.83 -4.63 11.22
N LEU A 109 1.71 -3.92 10.97
CA LEU A 109 0.37 -4.49 11.18
C LEU A 109 0.19 -5.73 10.30
N HIS A 110 0.47 -5.64 9.02
CA HIS A 110 0.25 -6.71 8.05
C HIS A 110 1.13 -7.93 8.37
N VAL A 111 2.45 -7.77 8.36
CA VAL A 111 3.36 -8.90 8.57
C VAL A 111 3.25 -9.45 9.99
N GLY A 112 3.16 -8.58 11.00
CA GLY A 112 3.19 -8.97 12.40
C GLY A 112 1.91 -9.62 12.91
N TYR A 113 0.74 -9.16 12.46
CA TYR A 113 -0.55 -9.63 13.00
C TYR A 113 -1.35 -10.47 12.01
N LEU A 114 -1.24 -10.21 10.69
CA LEU A 114 -2.08 -10.83 9.70
C LEU A 114 -1.40 -12.01 9.00
N VAL A 115 -0.12 -11.90 8.65
CA VAL A 115 0.66 -12.92 7.91
C VAL A 115 1.38 -13.88 8.85
N SER A 116 2.06 -13.39 9.89
CA SER A 116 2.90 -14.24 10.74
C SER A 116 2.19 -15.48 11.29
N PRO A 117 0.88 -15.45 11.65
CA PRO A 117 0.20 -16.65 12.11
C PRO A 117 0.28 -17.81 11.10
N ASP A 118 0.15 -17.53 9.79
CA ASP A 118 0.24 -18.57 8.75
C ASP A 118 1.61 -19.24 8.73
N LEU A 119 2.67 -18.43 8.78
CA LEU A 119 4.06 -18.92 8.76
C LEU A 119 4.40 -19.75 10.00
N PHE A 120 3.77 -19.47 11.13
CA PHE A 120 3.94 -20.23 12.37
C PHE A 120 2.94 -21.37 12.54
N GLY A 121 2.02 -21.60 11.58
CA GLY A 121 0.99 -22.63 11.62
C GLY A 121 -0.06 -22.37 12.71
N LEU A 122 -0.45 -21.12 12.94
CA LEU A 122 -1.34 -20.68 14.00
C LEU A 122 -2.55 -19.92 13.44
N PRO A 123 -3.72 -19.97 14.11
CA PRO A 123 -4.93 -19.31 13.62
C PRO A 123 -4.90 -17.78 13.77
N SER A 124 -4.10 -17.25 14.69
CA SER A 124 -4.02 -15.81 14.97
C SER A 124 -2.74 -15.45 15.72
N VAL A 125 -2.50 -14.14 15.92
CA VAL A 125 -1.37 -13.63 16.70
C VAL A 125 -1.46 -13.97 18.20
N VAL A 126 -2.67 -14.22 18.72
CA VAL A 126 -2.85 -14.48 20.17
C VAL A 126 -2.09 -15.74 20.62
N PRO A 127 -2.25 -16.93 20.01
CA PRO A 127 -1.41 -18.08 20.34
C PRO A 127 0.06 -17.90 19.93
N LEU A 128 0.38 -17.04 18.94
CA LEU A 128 1.75 -16.71 18.61
C LEU A 128 2.48 -16.01 19.75
N ALA A 129 1.77 -15.18 20.54
CA ALA A 129 2.35 -14.52 21.71
C ALA A 129 2.84 -15.51 22.78
N ALA A 130 2.22 -16.69 22.88
CA ALA A 130 2.71 -17.75 23.78
C ALA A 130 3.91 -18.52 23.19
N LYS A 131 4.02 -18.62 21.85
CA LYS A 131 5.07 -19.37 21.17
C LYS A 131 6.35 -18.54 20.94
N ALA A 132 6.20 -17.26 20.62
CA ALA A 132 7.28 -16.33 20.32
C ALA A 132 7.05 -14.94 20.98
N PRO A 133 7.03 -14.85 22.33
CA PRO A 133 6.66 -13.64 23.06
C PRO A 133 7.53 -12.45 22.70
N GLU A 134 8.85 -12.62 22.59
CA GLU A 134 9.78 -11.54 22.29
C GLU A 134 9.54 -10.92 20.90
N VAL A 135 9.23 -11.75 19.91
CA VAL A 135 8.90 -11.30 18.54
C VAL A 135 7.60 -10.49 18.55
N VAL A 136 6.56 -11.02 19.21
CA VAL A 136 5.27 -10.31 19.31
C VAL A 136 5.44 -8.99 20.06
N MET A 137 6.27 -8.94 21.10
CA MET A 137 6.58 -7.70 21.81
C MET A 137 7.35 -6.69 20.94
N ALA A 138 8.27 -7.16 20.09
CA ALA A 138 8.95 -6.31 19.10
C ALA A 138 7.96 -5.71 18.11
N VAL A 139 7.05 -6.52 17.55
CA VAL A 139 5.97 -6.08 16.68
C VAL A 139 5.08 -5.02 17.36
N ILE A 140 4.68 -5.25 18.61
CA ILE A 140 3.86 -4.29 19.38
C ILE A 140 4.61 -2.96 19.59
N ARG A 141 5.90 -2.99 19.92
CA ARG A 141 6.71 -1.77 20.10
C ARG A 141 6.86 -0.99 18.79
N LEU A 142 7.13 -1.68 17.68
CA LEU A 142 7.22 -1.06 16.35
C LEU A 142 5.90 -0.43 15.92
N HIS A 143 4.80 -1.15 16.06
CA HIS A 143 3.47 -0.65 15.71
C HIS A 143 3.07 0.56 16.57
N ARG A 144 3.36 0.51 17.89
CA ARG A 144 3.17 1.66 18.78
C ARG A 144 4.01 2.86 18.37
N LEU A 145 5.31 2.64 18.06
CA LEU A 145 6.20 3.69 17.58
C LEU A 145 5.64 4.37 16.33
N ALA A 146 5.20 3.58 15.35
CA ALA A 146 4.64 4.10 14.11
C ALA A 146 3.36 4.93 14.34
N ASN A 147 2.46 4.46 15.23
CA ASN A 147 1.25 5.19 15.62
C ASN A 147 1.57 6.52 16.30
N GLU A 148 2.52 6.53 17.24
CA GLU A 148 2.93 7.74 17.95
C GLU A 148 3.70 8.70 17.04
N TRP A 149 4.44 8.18 16.07
CA TRP A 149 5.08 8.98 15.02
C TRP A 149 4.03 9.66 14.13
N SER A 150 3.00 8.91 13.67
CA SER A 150 1.87 9.48 12.92
C SER A 150 1.17 10.56 13.74
N ASP A 151 0.85 10.31 15.01
CA ASP A 151 0.18 11.27 15.88
C ASP A 151 0.99 12.56 16.04
N LEU A 152 2.31 12.46 16.20
CA LEU A 152 3.22 13.58 16.32
C LEU A 152 3.18 14.52 15.10
N ILE A 153 3.24 13.96 13.89
CA ILE A 153 3.36 14.76 12.66
C ILE A 153 1.99 15.05 12.03
N ALA A 154 1.12 14.05 11.96
CA ALA A 154 -0.19 14.16 11.35
C ALA A 154 -1.27 14.73 12.29
N GLY A 155 -0.95 14.86 13.58
CA GLY A 155 -1.88 15.33 14.62
C GLY A 155 -2.91 14.30 15.05
N ARG A 156 -2.89 13.13 14.43
CA ARG A 156 -3.69 11.93 14.75
C ARG A 156 -3.00 10.69 14.22
N THR A 157 -3.19 9.58 14.90
CA THR A 157 -2.72 8.26 14.43
C THR A 157 -3.32 7.90 13.07
N THR A 158 -4.61 8.21 12.86
CA THR A 158 -5.33 8.04 11.61
C THR A 158 -6.12 9.31 11.25
N HIS A 159 -6.37 9.53 9.95
CA HIS A 159 -7.09 10.71 9.45
C HIS A 159 -6.38 12.02 9.81
N PRO A 160 -5.28 12.35 9.12
CA PRO A 160 -4.40 13.47 9.45
C PRO A 160 -5.14 14.81 9.42
N VAL A 161 -4.77 15.71 10.34
CA VAL A 161 -5.37 17.05 10.48
C VAL A 161 -4.36 18.19 10.31
N THR A 162 -3.08 17.87 10.19
CA THR A 162 -2.02 18.87 10.02
C THR A 162 -1.69 19.17 8.55
N LEU A 163 -2.17 18.34 7.62
CA LEU A 163 -1.95 18.51 6.19
C LEU A 163 -2.97 19.50 5.61
N LYS A 164 -2.49 20.41 4.76
CA LYS A 164 -3.34 21.29 3.96
C LYS A 164 -2.68 21.62 2.61
N PRO A 165 -3.44 22.01 1.58
CA PRO A 165 -2.87 22.48 0.33
C PRO A 165 -1.85 23.61 0.55
N GLY A 166 -0.65 23.44 -0.04
CA GLY A 166 0.46 24.39 0.04
C GLY A 166 1.35 24.24 1.27
N GLY A 167 1.09 23.32 2.20
CA GLY A 167 1.96 23.14 3.37
C GLY A 167 1.35 22.31 4.47
N MET A 168 1.61 22.71 5.70
CA MET A 168 1.15 22.07 6.95
C MET A 168 0.48 23.12 7.85
N THR A 169 -0.47 22.71 8.68
CA THR A 169 -1.08 23.59 9.70
C THR A 169 -0.20 23.67 10.95
N LYS A 170 0.63 22.64 11.19
CA LYS A 170 1.56 22.55 12.31
C LYS A 170 2.80 21.77 11.88
N PHE A 171 3.96 22.24 12.29
CA PHE A 171 5.22 21.50 12.20
C PHE A 171 5.61 20.93 13.55
N PRO A 172 6.31 19.78 13.60
CA PRO A 172 6.88 19.28 14.84
C PRO A 172 7.95 20.25 15.38
N THR A 173 8.13 20.29 16.67
CA THR A 173 9.21 21.06 17.32
C THR A 173 10.55 20.31 17.22
N GLU A 174 11.67 21.04 17.36
CA GLU A 174 13.00 20.43 17.40
C GLU A 174 13.10 19.35 18.50
N LYS A 175 12.53 19.59 19.66
CA LYS A 175 12.49 18.63 20.76
C LYS A 175 11.74 17.35 20.39
N GLU A 176 10.60 17.49 19.75
CA GLU A 176 9.79 16.36 19.30
C GLU A 176 10.53 15.54 18.23
N LEU A 177 11.20 16.20 17.29
CA LEU A 177 12.00 15.52 16.27
C LEU A 177 13.18 14.75 16.86
N ARG A 178 13.91 15.34 17.83
CA ARG A 178 15.01 14.65 18.53
C ARG A 178 14.51 13.42 19.29
N GLN A 179 13.38 13.53 19.97
CA GLN A 179 12.78 12.39 20.66
C GLN A 179 12.33 11.28 19.69
N LEU A 180 11.73 11.66 18.56
CA LEU A 180 11.37 10.69 17.51
C LEU A 180 12.60 9.99 16.96
N GLN A 181 13.65 10.75 16.61
CA GLN A 181 14.90 10.19 16.06
C GLN A 181 15.54 9.17 16.99
N GLU A 182 15.62 9.48 18.29
CA GLU A 182 16.16 8.54 19.30
C GLU A 182 15.35 7.25 19.36
N ARG A 183 14.03 7.35 19.29
CA ARG A 183 13.14 6.18 19.27
C ARG A 183 13.28 5.37 17.99
N LEU A 184 13.46 6.02 16.84
CA LEU A 184 13.74 5.34 15.57
C LEU A 184 15.08 4.59 15.62
N LYS A 185 16.14 5.20 16.17
CA LYS A 185 17.42 4.53 16.38
C LYS A 185 17.28 3.28 17.26
N ASN A 186 16.53 3.39 18.34
CA ASN A 186 16.31 2.28 19.27
C ASN A 186 15.45 1.15 18.66
N SER A 187 14.57 1.46 17.69
CA SER A 187 13.70 0.48 17.04
C SER A 187 14.41 -0.44 16.05
N VAL A 188 15.64 -0.12 15.64
CA VAL A 188 16.44 -0.95 14.72
C VAL A 188 16.64 -2.37 15.27
N ALA A 189 16.81 -2.51 16.58
CA ALA A 189 16.92 -3.82 17.22
C ALA A 189 15.64 -4.66 17.10
N ASP A 190 14.48 -4.03 17.22
CA ASP A 190 13.17 -4.69 17.05
C ASP A 190 12.94 -5.09 15.59
N LEU A 191 13.33 -4.24 14.62
CA LEU A 191 13.26 -4.57 13.19
C LEU A 191 14.13 -5.79 12.85
N LYS A 192 15.35 -5.83 13.40
CA LYS A 192 16.24 -6.97 13.23
C LYS A 192 15.63 -8.25 13.82
N ALA A 193 15.09 -8.20 15.02
CA ALA A 193 14.44 -9.34 15.67
C ALA A 193 13.24 -9.87 14.83
N VAL A 194 12.44 -8.98 14.25
CA VAL A 194 11.34 -9.37 13.35
C VAL A 194 11.87 -10.01 12.07
N ALA A 195 12.91 -9.45 11.45
CA ALA A 195 13.51 -10.01 10.24
C ALA A 195 14.13 -11.41 10.51
N GLU A 196 14.84 -11.60 11.62
CA GLU A 196 15.39 -12.90 12.04
C GLU A 196 14.27 -13.92 12.33
N ALA A 197 13.16 -13.50 12.91
CA ALA A 197 12.00 -14.36 13.13
C ALA A 197 11.38 -14.83 11.80
N VAL A 198 11.25 -13.95 10.81
CA VAL A 198 10.77 -14.34 9.47
C VAL A 198 11.77 -15.27 8.78
N LEU A 199 13.06 -15.00 8.88
CA LEU A 199 14.09 -15.88 8.37
C LEU A 199 13.97 -17.30 8.95
N SER A 200 13.67 -17.42 10.25
CA SER A 200 13.55 -18.72 10.92
C SER A 200 12.38 -19.58 10.42
N VAL A 201 11.44 -19.01 9.69
CA VAL A 201 10.27 -19.68 9.10
C VAL A 201 10.17 -19.46 7.58
N ALA A 202 11.27 -19.05 6.94
CA ALA A 202 11.30 -18.78 5.51
C ALA A 202 10.95 -20.02 4.67
N ASP A 203 11.22 -21.23 5.18
CA ASP A 203 10.85 -22.52 4.58
C ASP A 203 9.32 -22.77 4.53
N LYS A 204 8.53 -21.95 5.22
CA LYS A 204 7.07 -21.99 5.22
C LYS A 204 6.44 -21.05 4.19
N ILE A 205 7.22 -20.17 3.59
CA ILE A 205 6.76 -19.34 2.48
C ILE A 205 6.53 -20.25 1.28
N PRO A 206 5.32 -20.29 0.69
CA PRO A 206 5.07 -21.17 -0.45
C PRO A 206 5.99 -20.83 -1.63
N ASP A 207 6.56 -21.88 -2.24
CA ASP A 207 7.33 -21.77 -3.47
C ASP A 207 6.35 -21.74 -4.65
N PHE A 208 6.04 -20.54 -5.11
CA PHE A 208 5.15 -20.30 -6.25
C PHE A 208 5.67 -19.12 -7.05
N THR A 209 5.66 -19.20 -8.36
CA THR A 209 6.13 -18.14 -9.24
C THR A 209 5.19 -17.99 -10.43
N ARG A 210 4.67 -16.78 -10.64
CA ARG A 210 4.02 -16.38 -11.88
C ARG A 210 4.73 -15.15 -12.43
N GLU A 211 5.18 -15.23 -13.67
CA GLU A 211 5.77 -14.07 -14.34
C GLU A 211 4.74 -12.95 -14.42
N THR A 212 5.02 -11.85 -13.74
CA THR A 212 4.09 -10.75 -13.47
C THR A 212 4.76 -9.42 -13.80
N GLU A 213 4.02 -8.49 -14.40
CA GLU A 213 4.41 -7.10 -14.51
C GLU A 213 4.25 -6.40 -13.15
N TYR A 214 5.25 -5.63 -12.71
CA TYR A 214 5.23 -4.90 -11.45
C TYR A 214 5.28 -3.39 -11.71
N VAL A 215 4.28 -2.66 -11.23
CA VAL A 215 4.12 -1.21 -11.42
C VAL A 215 4.36 -0.46 -10.12
N SER A 216 5.16 0.61 -10.17
CA SER A 216 5.44 1.48 -9.03
C SER A 216 5.86 2.88 -9.47
N LEU A 217 6.08 3.78 -8.50
CA LEU A 217 6.79 5.02 -8.73
C LEU A 217 8.30 4.77 -8.94
N LYS A 218 8.92 5.63 -9.74
CA LYS A 218 10.37 5.76 -9.92
C LYS A 218 10.75 7.23 -9.86
N GLN A 219 11.75 7.55 -9.06
CA GLN A 219 12.33 8.89 -8.96
C GLN A 219 13.78 8.86 -9.44
N ASP A 220 14.04 9.52 -10.56
CA ASP A 220 15.37 9.52 -11.19
C ASP A 220 16.23 10.73 -10.76
N ASN A 221 15.63 11.82 -10.27
CA ASN A 221 16.36 13.02 -9.93
C ASN A 221 15.87 13.68 -8.62
N PRO A 222 16.63 13.58 -7.51
CA PRO A 222 17.73 12.64 -7.32
C PRO A 222 17.21 11.19 -7.29
N PRO A 223 18.02 10.20 -7.70
CA PRO A 223 17.64 8.78 -7.60
C PRO A 223 17.33 8.40 -6.16
N THR A 224 16.12 7.91 -5.91
CA THR A 224 15.62 7.63 -4.55
C THR A 224 14.68 6.43 -4.58
N TYR A 225 14.79 5.53 -3.60
CA TYR A 225 13.74 4.56 -3.34
C TYR A 225 12.53 5.33 -2.81
N THR A 226 11.58 5.56 -3.67
CA THR A 226 10.56 6.58 -3.45
C THR A 226 9.22 6.01 -3.06
N PHE A 227 8.52 6.75 -2.19
CA PHE A 227 7.10 6.55 -1.91
C PHE A 227 6.27 7.79 -2.27
N TYR A 228 6.93 8.95 -2.47
CA TYR A 228 6.22 10.23 -2.50
C TYR A 228 6.37 11.00 -3.81
N HIS A 229 7.57 11.05 -4.38
CA HIS A 229 7.86 11.71 -5.65
C HIS A 229 8.15 10.69 -6.74
N GLY A 230 8.12 11.12 -7.99
CA GLY A 230 8.48 10.32 -9.16
C GLY A 230 7.34 10.21 -10.17
N ASP A 231 7.61 9.48 -11.23
CA ASP A 231 6.69 9.11 -12.28
C ASP A 231 6.45 7.60 -12.29
N ILE A 232 5.46 7.13 -13.06
CA ILE A 232 5.06 5.72 -13.07
C ILE A 232 6.03 4.91 -13.92
N THR A 233 6.50 3.77 -13.40
CA THR A 233 7.32 2.81 -14.15
C THR A 233 6.79 1.38 -13.98
N SER A 234 7.28 0.45 -14.79
CA SER A 234 7.05 -0.98 -14.59
C SER A 234 8.27 -1.82 -14.97
N THR A 235 8.25 -3.09 -14.57
CA THR A 235 9.27 -4.07 -14.96
C THR A 235 9.25 -4.38 -16.45
N ASP A 236 8.14 -4.13 -17.14
CA ASP A 236 7.94 -4.42 -18.56
C ASP A 236 8.04 -3.16 -19.45
N TYR A 237 8.39 -2.02 -18.85
CA TYR A 237 8.47 -0.74 -19.55
C TYR A 237 9.81 -0.03 -19.28
N ASP A 238 10.56 0.24 -20.34
CA ASP A 238 11.82 1.00 -20.24
C ASP A 238 11.53 2.50 -20.33
N GLY A 239 11.34 3.12 -19.16
CA GLY A 239 11.03 4.53 -19.01
C GLY A 239 10.05 4.82 -17.90
N THR A 240 9.45 6.02 -17.98
CA THR A 240 8.42 6.47 -17.03
C THR A 240 7.24 7.09 -17.77
N VAL A 241 6.05 7.01 -17.16
CA VAL A 241 4.82 7.67 -17.59
C VAL A 241 4.49 8.78 -16.59
N ALA A 242 4.21 9.98 -17.09
CA ALA A 242 3.87 11.11 -16.25
C ALA A 242 2.60 10.85 -15.43
N ILE A 243 2.55 11.35 -14.19
CA ILE A 243 1.43 11.10 -13.27
C ILE A 243 0.08 11.51 -13.86
N ASN A 244 0.01 12.58 -14.66
CA ASN A 244 -1.25 13.01 -15.28
C ASN A 244 -1.78 12.03 -16.36
N ASP A 245 -0.93 11.13 -16.85
CA ASP A 245 -1.28 10.13 -17.85
C ASP A 245 -1.56 8.74 -17.23
N TRP A 246 -1.76 8.67 -15.91
CA TRP A 246 -1.92 7.43 -15.15
C TRP A 246 -3.01 6.49 -15.71
N LYS A 247 -4.03 7.03 -16.35
CA LYS A 247 -5.11 6.23 -16.98
C LYS A 247 -4.63 5.39 -18.15
N THR A 248 -3.49 5.71 -18.73
CA THR A 248 -2.86 4.88 -19.77
C THR A 248 -2.17 3.64 -19.17
N VAL A 249 -1.89 3.68 -17.87
CA VAL A 249 -1.32 2.59 -17.07
C VAL A 249 -2.43 1.80 -16.38
N ALA A 250 -3.18 2.44 -15.50
CA ALA A 250 -4.29 1.82 -14.80
C ALA A 250 -5.54 1.81 -15.69
N ASN A 251 -5.57 0.89 -16.69
CA ASN A 251 -6.73 0.70 -17.54
C ASN A 251 -7.79 -0.10 -16.78
N GLU A 252 -8.68 0.61 -16.09
CA GLU A 252 -9.74 0.02 -15.29
C GLU A 252 -10.84 -0.62 -16.13
N TYR A 253 -11.31 -1.78 -15.70
CA TYR A 253 -12.44 -2.50 -16.31
C TYR A 253 -13.29 -3.19 -15.24
N VAL A 254 -14.53 -3.52 -15.61
CA VAL A 254 -15.49 -4.21 -14.73
C VAL A 254 -15.32 -5.72 -14.89
N SER A 255 -15.36 -6.45 -13.76
CA SER A 255 -15.40 -7.91 -13.71
C SER A 255 -16.71 -8.37 -13.08
N ASP A 256 -17.33 -9.42 -13.64
CA ASP A 256 -18.63 -9.93 -13.19
C ASP A 256 -18.60 -10.48 -11.76
N GLN A 257 -17.42 -10.86 -11.26
CA GLN A 257 -17.23 -11.43 -9.93
C GLN A 257 -16.80 -10.40 -8.87
N SER A 258 -16.73 -9.11 -9.23
CA SER A 258 -16.20 -8.08 -8.37
C SER A 258 -16.98 -6.77 -8.48
N THR A 259 -17.30 -6.17 -7.35
CA THR A 259 -17.83 -4.80 -7.29
C THR A 259 -16.71 -3.74 -7.36
N ALA A 260 -15.46 -4.17 -7.19
CA ALA A 260 -14.29 -3.34 -7.46
C ALA A 260 -13.88 -3.48 -8.94
N LYS A 261 -13.47 -2.38 -9.55
CA LYS A 261 -12.86 -2.42 -10.88
C LYS A 261 -11.49 -3.10 -10.81
N TRP A 262 -11.11 -3.77 -11.88
CA TRP A 262 -9.81 -4.38 -12.10
C TRP A 262 -8.99 -3.56 -13.08
N THR A 263 -7.68 -3.80 -13.15
CA THR A 263 -6.80 -3.04 -14.04
C THR A 263 -5.90 -3.95 -14.87
N LYS A 264 -5.41 -3.41 -15.97
CA LYS A 264 -4.41 -4.03 -16.84
C LYS A 264 -3.55 -2.96 -17.51
N TRP A 265 -2.33 -3.32 -17.91
CA TRP A 265 -1.46 -2.45 -18.71
C TRP A 265 -0.89 -3.23 -19.90
N HIS A 266 0.40 -3.65 -19.83
CA HIS A 266 1.00 -4.41 -20.94
C HIS A 266 0.55 -5.88 -20.96
N ARG A 267 0.25 -6.44 -19.77
CA ARG A 267 -0.26 -7.81 -19.61
C ARG A 267 -1.75 -7.81 -19.24
N SER A 268 -2.35 -9.00 -19.12
CA SER A 268 -3.74 -9.19 -18.64
C SER A 268 -3.95 -8.62 -17.23
N SER A 269 -2.90 -8.66 -16.42
CA SER A 269 -2.83 -8.08 -15.08
C SER A 269 -1.43 -7.58 -14.77
N TYR A 270 -1.31 -6.75 -13.75
CA TYR A 270 -0.05 -6.36 -13.11
C TYR A 270 -0.22 -6.31 -11.60
N ALA A 271 0.88 -6.30 -10.86
CA ALA A 271 0.88 -6.18 -9.43
C ALA A 271 1.55 -4.88 -8.97
N VAL A 272 1.06 -4.34 -7.86
CA VAL A 272 1.63 -3.18 -7.15
C VAL A 272 1.90 -3.53 -5.69
N GLY A 273 2.68 -2.73 -4.98
CA GLY A 273 3.01 -2.92 -3.57
C GLY A 273 4.50 -2.98 -3.31
N ALA A 274 4.89 -3.49 -2.15
CA ALA A 274 6.28 -3.50 -1.72
C ALA A 274 7.19 -4.30 -2.66
N LEU A 275 6.73 -5.45 -3.17
CA LEU A 275 7.49 -6.26 -4.12
C LEU A 275 7.65 -5.54 -5.47
N ALA A 276 6.63 -4.79 -5.92
CA ALA A 276 6.72 -3.98 -7.13
C ALA A 276 7.75 -2.85 -6.98
N ARG A 277 7.71 -2.12 -5.86
CA ARG A 277 8.69 -1.08 -5.55
C ARG A 277 10.11 -1.66 -5.47
N TYR A 278 10.25 -2.82 -4.82
CA TYR A 278 11.53 -3.50 -4.74
C TYR A 278 12.06 -3.90 -6.13
N ASN A 279 11.23 -4.53 -6.95
CA ASN A 279 11.65 -4.97 -8.30
C ASN A 279 12.08 -3.80 -9.19
N ASN A 280 11.47 -2.63 -9.05
CA ASN A 280 11.80 -1.45 -9.84
C ASN A 280 12.97 -0.63 -9.26
N ASN A 281 13.18 -0.61 -7.92
CA ASN A 281 14.05 0.35 -7.25
C ASN A 281 15.03 -0.27 -6.23
N ALA A 282 15.25 -1.59 -6.20
CA ALA A 282 16.04 -2.28 -5.15
C ALA A 282 17.43 -1.68 -4.91
N GLU A 283 18.09 -1.21 -5.97
CA GLU A 283 19.41 -0.59 -5.91
C GLU A 283 19.45 0.72 -5.11
N LEU A 284 18.31 1.36 -4.90
CA LEU A 284 18.15 2.64 -4.20
C LEU A 284 17.76 2.49 -2.72
N LEU A 285 17.63 1.26 -2.22
CA LEU A 285 17.40 1.00 -0.80
C LEU A 285 18.56 1.52 0.05
N SER A 286 18.24 1.88 1.28
CA SER A 286 19.23 2.23 2.31
C SER A 286 20.15 1.04 2.64
N PRO A 287 21.38 1.28 3.14
CA PRO A 287 22.35 0.21 3.38
C PRO A 287 21.82 -0.94 4.24
N LEU A 288 21.23 -0.64 5.39
CA LEU A 288 20.69 -1.67 6.30
C LEU A 288 19.52 -2.44 5.66
N ALA A 289 18.68 -1.76 4.87
CA ALA A 289 17.59 -2.41 4.15
C ALA A 289 18.10 -3.38 3.07
N LYS A 290 19.21 -3.06 2.39
CA LYS A 290 19.90 -3.98 1.45
C LYS A 290 20.41 -5.23 2.15
N ASP A 291 21.04 -5.06 3.33
CA ASP A 291 21.55 -6.18 4.12
C ASP A 291 20.39 -7.11 4.54
N VAL A 292 19.26 -6.53 4.97
CA VAL A 292 18.06 -7.31 5.35
C VAL A 292 17.45 -8.01 4.13
N ALA A 293 17.38 -7.36 2.97
CA ALA A 293 16.90 -7.99 1.74
C ALA A 293 17.76 -9.20 1.36
N GLN A 294 19.08 -9.05 1.42
CA GLN A 294 20.03 -10.15 1.17
C GLN A 294 19.87 -11.27 2.20
N MET A 295 19.77 -10.95 3.48
CA MET A 295 19.58 -11.92 4.57
C MET A 295 18.30 -12.74 4.37
N LEU A 296 17.21 -12.12 3.92
CA LEU A 296 15.92 -12.77 3.67
C LEU A 296 15.80 -13.41 2.27
N GLY A 297 16.86 -13.39 1.46
CA GLY A 297 16.89 -13.99 0.12
C GLY A 297 16.02 -13.27 -0.91
N LEU A 298 15.65 -12.01 -0.67
CA LEU A 298 14.88 -11.21 -1.63
C LEU A 298 15.80 -10.71 -2.74
N THR A 299 15.46 -11.02 -3.99
CA THR A 299 16.24 -10.64 -5.17
C THR A 299 15.41 -9.87 -6.17
N LYS A 300 16.04 -8.94 -6.90
CA LYS A 300 15.38 -8.18 -7.98
C LYS A 300 14.85 -9.13 -9.06
N GLY A 301 13.65 -8.87 -9.57
CA GLY A 301 12.97 -9.74 -10.52
C GLY A 301 12.23 -10.92 -9.88
N ASN A 302 12.06 -10.93 -8.56
CA ASN A 302 11.28 -11.96 -7.88
C ASN A 302 9.80 -11.86 -8.26
N CYS A 303 9.23 -12.98 -8.72
CA CYS A 303 7.83 -13.09 -9.15
C CYS A 303 7.00 -14.02 -8.24
N ASN A 304 7.47 -14.32 -7.04
CA ASN A 304 6.69 -15.01 -6.02
C ASN A 304 5.86 -13.99 -5.22
N PRO A 305 4.52 -13.94 -5.34
CA PRO A 305 3.69 -12.95 -4.66
C PRO A 305 3.79 -13.02 -3.12
N TYR A 306 4.09 -14.19 -2.56
CA TYR A 306 4.30 -14.33 -1.11
C TYR A 306 5.52 -13.55 -0.61
N MET A 307 6.49 -13.25 -1.48
CA MET A 307 7.66 -12.42 -1.15
C MET A 307 7.33 -10.93 -0.98
N ASN A 308 6.11 -10.50 -1.30
CA ASN A 308 5.64 -9.16 -0.95
C ASN A 308 5.71 -8.90 0.57
N ASN A 309 5.45 -9.92 1.38
CA ASN A 309 5.58 -9.85 2.85
C ASN A 309 7.04 -9.58 3.28
N VAL A 310 7.99 -10.20 2.60
CA VAL A 310 9.43 -9.98 2.84
C VAL A 310 9.85 -8.58 2.40
N ALA A 311 9.37 -8.14 1.24
CA ALA A 311 9.62 -6.77 0.75
C ALA A 311 9.08 -5.71 1.73
N GLN A 312 7.93 -5.94 2.37
CA GLN A 312 7.39 -5.05 3.40
C GLN A 312 8.32 -4.92 4.63
N ILE A 313 8.96 -6.01 5.05
CA ILE A 313 9.96 -5.96 6.15
C ILE A 313 11.17 -5.13 5.74
N VAL A 314 11.66 -5.32 4.52
CA VAL A 314 12.77 -4.53 3.96
C VAL A 314 12.41 -3.05 3.94
N GLU A 315 11.19 -2.69 3.54
CA GLU A 315 10.70 -1.32 3.55
C GLU A 315 10.56 -0.74 4.97
N CYS A 316 10.17 -1.54 5.97
CA CYS A 316 10.18 -1.09 7.37
C CYS A 316 11.56 -0.62 7.81
N VAL A 317 12.60 -1.35 7.43
CA VAL A 317 13.99 -0.97 7.73
C VAL A 317 14.38 0.30 6.96
N HIS A 318 14.07 0.35 5.67
CA HIS A 318 14.38 1.49 4.81
C HIS A 318 13.76 2.80 5.32
N VAL A 319 12.48 2.81 5.66
CA VAL A 319 11.81 4.04 6.11
C VAL A 319 12.32 4.52 7.46
N VAL A 320 12.70 3.60 8.36
CA VAL A 320 13.29 3.97 9.66
C VAL A 320 14.69 4.56 9.46
N GLU A 321 15.56 3.89 8.71
CA GLU A 321 16.93 4.35 8.47
C GLU A 321 16.96 5.70 7.75
N THR A 322 16.17 5.86 6.70
CA THR A 322 16.08 7.10 5.92
C THR A 322 15.50 8.25 6.76
N SER A 323 14.51 7.97 7.61
CA SER A 323 13.91 8.99 8.48
C SER A 323 14.87 9.54 9.52
N ILE A 324 15.79 8.72 10.04
CA ILE A 324 16.84 9.18 10.96
C ILE A 324 17.70 10.25 10.29
N GLY A 325 18.13 10.03 9.05
CA GLY A 325 18.90 11.00 8.28
C GLY A 325 18.09 12.26 7.93
N MET A 326 16.86 12.10 7.51
CA MET A 326 15.96 13.23 7.17
C MET A 326 15.68 14.13 8.39
N ILE A 327 15.56 13.56 9.57
CA ILE A 327 15.42 14.33 10.82
C ILE A 327 16.69 15.10 11.12
N ASP A 328 17.89 14.53 10.90
CA ASP A 328 19.16 15.26 11.07
C ASP A 328 19.24 16.49 10.14
N GLU A 329 18.80 16.36 8.88
CA GLU A 329 18.73 17.48 7.94
C GLU A 329 17.77 18.57 8.43
N LEU A 330 16.56 18.21 8.85
CA LEU A 330 15.56 19.16 9.38
C LEU A 330 16.05 19.88 10.66
N LEU A 331 16.75 19.17 11.54
CA LEU A 331 17.33 19.74 12.75
C LEU A 331 18.50 20.69 12.44
N THR A 332 19.28 20.40 11.37
CA THR A 332 20.41 21.22 10.95
C THR A 332 19.95 22.52 10.28
N THR A 333 18.94 22.45 9.43
CA THR A 333 18.35 23.61 8.73
C THR A 333 17.45 24.44 9.64
N GLY A 334 16.89 23.81 10.67
CA GLY A 334 15.90 24.37 11.58
C GLY A 334 14.53 24.53 10.92
N LEU A 335 13.48 24.26 11.69
CA LEU A 335 12.10 24.41 11.22
C LEU A 335 11.59 25.84 11.46
N LYS A 336 10.95 26.43 10.46
CA LYS A 336 10.37 27.78 10.55
C LYS A 336 8.86 27.72 10.36
N PRO A 337 8.09 28.53 11.11
CA PRO A 337 6.68 28.67 10.84
C PRO A 337 6.42 29.16 9.40
N GLU A 338 5.49 28.52 8.72
CA GLU A 338 5.08 28.90 7.37
C GLU A 338 3.61 29.23 7.32
N THR A 339 3.27 30.25 6.53
CA THR A 339 1.88 30.57 6.22
C THR A 339 1.72 30.60 4.71
N VAL A 340 0.97 29.64 4.20
CA VAL A 340 0.67 29.56 2.77
C VAL A 340 -0.71 30.16 2.52
N LYS A 341 -0.76 31.13 1.60
CA LYS A 341 -2.01 31.65 1.05
C LYS A 341 -2.26 30.98 -0.29
N VAL A 342 -3.35 30.23 -0.36
CA VAL A 342 -3.81 29.60 -1.59
C VAL A 342 -4.84 30.47 -2.26
N SER A 343 -4.65 30.75 -3.54
CA SER A 343 -5.67 31.38 -4.39
C SER A 343 -6.26 30.32 -5.30
N PRO A 344 -7.53 29.96 -5.18
CA PRO A 344 -8.14 28.92 -5.99
C PRO A 344 -8.10 29.28 -7.48
N LYS A 345 -7.86 28.28 -8.32
CA LYS A 345 -7.85 28.38 -9.79
C LYS A 345 -8.64 27.20 -10.36
N ALA A 346 -9.21 27.42 -11.54
CA ALA A 346 -9.68 26.29 -12.33
C ALA A 346 -8.48 25.48 -12.85
N GLY A 347 -8.60 24.18 -12.80
CA GLY A 347 -7.56 23.28 -13.30
C GLY A 347 -7.93 21.83 -13.07
N LYS A 348 -7.26 20.95 -13.80
CA LYS A 348 -7.38 19.49 -13.65
C LYS A 348 -5.99 18.91 -13.56
N ALA A 349 -5.73 18.07 -12.56
CA ALA A 349 -4.49 17.35 -12.43
C ALA A 349 -4.62 16.15 -11.49
N SER A 350 -3.61 15.29 -11.55
CA SER A 350 -3.49 14.12 -10.70
C SER A 350 -2.43 14.31 -9.62
N GLY A 351 -2.62 13.65 -8.49
CA GLY A 351 -1.65 13.44 -7.44
C GLY A 351 -1.42 11.95 -7.23
N CYS A 352 -0.18 11.56 -7.04
CA CYS A 352 0.20 10.18 -6.85
C CYS A 352 1.19 10.04 -5.70
N VAL A 353 1.05 8.96 -4.95
CA VAL A 353 2.02 8.48 -3.96
C VAL A 353 1.93 6.96 -3.87
N GLU A 354 2.94 6.33 -3.28
CA GLU A 354 2.92 4.91 -2.96
C GLU A 354 2.23 4.67 -1.61
N ALA A 355 1.01 4.16 -1.62
CA ALA A 355 0.43 3.60 -0.40
C ALA A 355 1.21 2.35 0.06
N PRO A 356 1.07 1.89 1.31
CA PRO A 356 1.69 0.63 1.74
C PRO A 356 1.42 -0.52 0.78
N ARG A 357 0.23 -0.55 0.20
CA ARG A 357 -0.27 -1.59 -0.71
C ARG A 357 0.03 -1.34 -2.19
N GLY A 358 0.67 -0.20 -2.53
CA GLY A 358 1.07 0.14 -3.88
C GLY A 358 0.70 1.54 -4.32
N ILE A 359 0.89 1.83 -5.60
CA ILE A 359 0.68 3.14 -6.20
C ILE A 359 -0.79 3.57 -6.15
N LEU A 360 -1.03 4.80 -5.67
CA LEU A 360 -2.35 5.41 -5.45
C LEU A 360 -2.50 6.68 -6.26
N PHE A 361 -3.58 6.79 -7.02
CA PHE A 361 -3.90 7.94 -7.83
C PHE A 361 -5.16 8.65 -7.34
N HIS A 362 -5.09 9.98 -7.23
CA HIS A 362 -6.23 10.89 -7.09
C HIS A 362 -6.18 11.91 -8.21
N GLU A 363 -7.27 12.11 -8.94
CA GLU A 363 -7.42 13.12 -9.97
C GLU A 363 -8.60 14.00 -9.62
N TYR A 364 -8.42 15.33 -9.69
CA TYR A 364 -9.48 16.29 -9.48
C TYR A 364 -9.53 17.36 -10.55
N GLU A 365 -10.75 17.81 -10.83
CA GLU A 365 -11.01 18.99 -11.64
C GLU A 365 -11.73 20.05 -10.78
N PHE A 366 -11.27 21.28 -10.84
CA PHE A 366 -11.78 22.42 -10.05
C PHE A 366 -12.30 23.53 -10.95
N ASP A 367 -13.38 24.19 -10.48
CA ASP A 367 -13.84 25.46 -11.04
C ASP A 367 -12.96 26.64 -10.57
N ARG A 368 -13.25 27.86 -11.09
CA ARG A 368 -12.50 29.08 -10.72
C ARG A 368 -12.64 29.48 -9.24
N LYS A 369 -13.64 28.94 -8.53
CA LYS A 369 -13.87 29.19 -7.10
C LYS A 369 -13.19 28.14 -6.22
N GLY A 370 -12.57 27.12 -6.81
CA GLY A 370 -11.93 26.02 -6.11
C GLY A 370 -12.93 24.94 -5.65
N ASN A 371 -14.13 24.87 -6.25
CA ASN A 371 -15.04 23.76 -6.02
C ASN A 371 -14.69 22.59 -6.95
N CYS A 372 -14.67 21.39 -6.43
CA CYS A 372 -14.43 20.18 -7.20
C CYS A 372 -15.62 19.90 -8.13
N VAL A 373 -15.36 19.81 -9.42
CA VAL A 373 -16.37 19.49 -10.45
C VAL A 373 -16.19 18.09 -11.01
N GLY A 374 -15.02 17.48 -10.85
CA GLY A 374 -14.72 16.12 -11.28
C GLY A 374 -13.74 15.47 -10.30
N ALA A 375 -13.89 14.15 -10.06
CA ALA A 375 -13.00 13.35 -9.24
C ALA A 375 -12.92 11.94 -9.79
N ASP A 376 -11.70 11.36 -9.75
CA ASP A 376 -11.42 9.97 -10.13
C ASP A 376 -10.28 9.45 -9.24
N ILE A 377 -10.44 8.25 -8.68
CA ILE A 377 -9.51 7.69 -7.70
C ILE A 377 -9.26 6.23 -8.03
N CYS A 378 -8.00 5.87 -8.29
CA CYS A 378 -7.61 4.48 -8.50
C CYS A 378 -6.68 4.01 -7.37
N ILE A 379 -7.09 2.94 -6.71
CA ILE A 379 -6.52 2.44 -5.46
C ILE A 379 -5.60 1.24 -5.73
N PRO A 380 -4.53 1.02 -4.94
CA PRO A 380 -3.63 -0.12 -5.15
C PRO A 380 -4.33 -1.47 -5.21
N THR A 381 -5.32 -1.71 -4.35
CA THR A 381 -6.04 -2.99 -4.31
C THR A 381 -6.88 -3.23 -5.57
N ASN A 382 -7.43 -2.16 -6.21
CA ASN A 382 -8.02 -2.28 -7.55
C ASN A 382 -7.03 -2.87 -8.56
N GLN A 383 -5.79 -2.41 -8.46
CA GLN A 383 -4.73 -2.78 -9.39
C GLN A 383 -4.21 -4.21 -9.15
N ASN A 384 -4.43 -4.77 -7.95
CA ASN A 384 -4.01 -6.12 -7.61
C ASN A 384 -5.07 -7.20 -7.86
N HIS A 385 -6.36 -6.87 -8.00
CA HIS A 385 -7.42 -7.89 -8.09
C HIS A 385 -7.25 -8.84 -9.27
N ALA A 386 -6.91 -8.32 -10.45
CA ALA A 386 -6.66 -9.14 -11.64
C ALA A 386 -5.46 -10.06 -11.44
N SER A 387 -4.40 -9.57 -10.78
CA SER A 387 -3.20 -10.36 -10.50
C SER A 387 -3.47 -11.49 -9.49
N ILE A 388 -4.29 -11.25 -8.47
CA ILE A 388 -4.74 -12.30 -7.53
C ILE A 388 -5.50 -13.40 -8.28
N GLN A 389 -6.38 -13.03 -9.21
CA GLN A 389 -7.12 -13.99 -10.03
C GLN A 389 -6.20 -14.82 -10.92
N ASP A 390 -5.29 -14.18 -11.65
CA ASP A 390 -4.32 -14.86 -12.51
C ASP A 390 -3.41 -15.81 -11.71
N ASP A 391 -3.02 -15.41 -10.48
CA ASP A 391 -2.26 -16.26 -9.57
C ASP A 391 -3.07 -17.48 -9.12
N PHE A 392 -4.37 -17.32 -8.84
CA PHE A 392 -5.25 -18.42 -8.50
C PHE A 392 -5.37 -19.44 -9.65
N GLU A 393 -5.56 -18.95 -10.86
CA GLU A 393 -5.67 -19.80 -12.06
C GLU A 393 -4.41 -20.61 -12.31
N LYS A 394 -3.25 -20.06 -11.95
CA LYS A 394 -1.97 -20.79 -12.03
C LYS A 394 -1.72 -21.71 -10.83
N LEU A 395 -2.00 -21.25 -9.61
CA LEU A 395 -1.69 -22.00 -8.39
C LEU A 395 -2.58 -23.24 -8.21
N VAL A 396 -3.89 -23.11 -8.46
CA VAL A 396 -4.85 -24.17 -8.17
C VAL A 396 -4.52 -25.49 -8.89
N PRO A 397 -4.17 -25.52 -10.19
CA PRO A 397 -3.75 -26.74 -10.87
C PRO A 397 -2.53 -27.42 -10.19
N GLU A 398 -1.60 -26.63 -9.66
CA GLU A 398 -0.37 -27.15 -9.05
C GLU A 398 -0.60 -27.81 -7.68
N ILE A 399 -1.67 -27.40 -6.97
CA ILE A 399 -1.97 -27.85 -5.60
C ILE A 399 -3.24 -28.70 -5.49
N LEU A 400 -3.92 -29.01 -6.61
CA LEU A 400 -5.22 -29.67 -6.63
C LEU A 400 -5.22 -31.02 -5.88
N ASP A 401 -4.07 -31.68 -5.83
CA ASP A 401 -3.89 -32.98 -5.18
C ASP A 401 -3.62 -32.92 -3.67
N GLU A 402 -3.40 -31.73 -3.09
CA GLU A 402 -3.01 -31.60 -1.68
C GLU A 402 -4.18 -31.75 -0.69
N GLY A 403 -5.43 -31.67 -1.15
CA GLY A 403 -6.63 -31.72 -0.32
C GLY A 403 -7.17 -30.33 0.02
N GLU A 404 -8.46 -30.27 0.34
CA GLU A 404 -9.23 -29.02 0.45
C GLU A 404 -8.68 -28.04 1.50
N ASP A 405 -8.23 -28.53 2.66
CA ASP A 405 -7.69 -27.67 3.72
C ASP A 405 -6.35 -27.04 3.34
N ALA A 406 -5.48 -27.79 2.64
CA ALA A 406 -4.21 -27.27 2.16
C ALA A 406 -4.41 -26.25 1.02
N ILE A 407 -5.31 -26.56 0.09
CA ILE A 407 -5.70 -25.64 -0.99
C ILE A 407 -6.25 -24.34 -0.39
N ARG A 408 -7.21 -24.44 0.54
CA ARG A 408 -7.78 -23.27 1.24
C ARG A 408 -6.71 -22.41 1.87
N LEU A 409 -5.82 -23.01 2.66
CA LEU A 409 -4.77 -22.28 3.37
C LEU A 409 -3.85 -21.54 2.40
N LYS A 410 -3.35 -22.21 1.36
CA LYS A 410 -2.44 -21.61 0.37
C LYS A 410 -3.10 -20.45 -0.38
N MET A 411 -4.36 -20.59 -0.77
CA MET A 411 -5.11 -19.52 -1.43
C MET A 411 -5.38 -18.33 -0.50
N GLU A 412 -5.75 -18.57 0.75
CA GLU A 412 -5.90 -17.50 1.74
C GLU A 412 -4.57 -16.80 2.03
N MET A 413 -3.46 -17.54 2.11
CA MET A 413 -2.11 -16.97 2.23
C MET A 413 -1.75 -16.12 1.01
N LEU A 414 -2.14 -16.56 -0.20
CA LEU A 414 -1.91 -15.80 -1.42
C LEU A 414 -2.64 -14.46 -1.39
N VAL A 415 -3.93 -14.45 -1.07
CA VAL A 415 -4.69 -13.20 -0.91
C VAL A 415 -4.03 -12.28 0.13
N ARG A 416 -3.68 -12.84 1.29
CA ARG A 416 -3.03 -12.08 2.36
C ARG A 416 -1.68 -11.50 1.93
N SER A 417 -0.92 -12.20 1.08
CA SER A 417 0.38 -11.69 0.61
C SER A 417 0.28 -10.39 -0.19
N TYR A 418 -0.84 -10.14 -0.84
CA TYR A 418 -1.12 -8.87 -1.51
C TYR A 418 -1.51 -7.74 -0.56
N ASP A 419 -1.70 -8.03 0.75
CA ASP A 419 -2.14 -7.06 1.75
C ASP A 419 -3.40 -6.27 1.30
N PRO A 420 -4.49 -6.94 0.89
CA PRO A 420 -5.59 -6.26 0.25
C PRO A 420 -6.34 -5.35 1.22
N CYS A 421 -6.68 -4.13 0.75
CA CYS A 421 -7.64 -3.22 1.38
C CYS A 421 -8.89 -3.20 0.50
N ILE A 422 -9.77 -4.19 0.69
CA ILE A 422 -10.88 -4.46 -0.21
C ILE A 422 -11.89 -3.32 -0.18
N SER A 423 -12.27 -2.84 1.01
CA SER A 423 -13.20 -1.71 1.14
C SER A 423 -12.68 -0.44 0.46
N CYS A 424 -11.35 -0.25 0.37
CA CYS A 424 -10.78 0.88 -0.36
C CYS A 424 -11.01 0.75 -1.88
N SER A 425 -11.00 -0.47 -2.39
CA SER A 425 -11.06 -0.75 -3.83
C SER A 425 -12.47 -0.66 -4.42
N THR A 426 -13.52 -0.64 -3.59
CA THR A 426 -14.92 -0.61 -4.03
C THR A 426 -15.39 0.83 -4.24
N HIS A 427 -14.97 1.44 -5.35
CA HIS A 427 -15.35 2.79 -5.76
C HIS A 427 -16.56 2.81 -6.68
N MET A 428 -17.05 4.02 -6.97
CA MET A 428 -18.21 4.25 -7.80
C MET A 428 -18.04 3.61 -9.19
N LEU A 429 -19.05 2.81 -9.58
CA LEU A 429 -19.27 2.44 -10.96
C LEU A 429 -20.05 3.58 -11.64
N ASP A 430 -19.67 3.93 -12.85
CA ASP A 430 -20.46 4.90 -13.63
C ASP A 430 -21.73 4.20 -14.13
N VAL A 431 -22.85 4.48 -13.49
CA VAL A 431 -24.16 3.88 -13.85
C VAL A 431 -24.89 4.82 -14.80
N GLN A 432 -24.93 4.48 -16.07
CA GLN A 432 -25.72 5.19 -17.07
C GLN A 432 -27.11 4.57 -17.13
N PHE A 433 -28.12 5.34 -16.73
CA PHE A 433 -29.50 5.01 -16.98
C PHE A 433 -29.87 5.41 -18.42
N VAL A 434 -29.88 4.46 -19.34
CA VAL A 434 -30.44 4.66 -20.68
C VAL A 434 -31.97 4.54 -20.56
N ARG A 435 -32.69 5.64 -20.78
CA ARG A 435 -34.16 5.67 -20.82
C ARG A 435 -34.65 5.40 -22.23
#